data_fb2ca082d29ba68a3e8ce709484a2880
#
_entry.id   fb2ca082d29ba68a3e8ce709484a2880
#
_cell.length_a   1.000
_cell.length_b   1.000
_cell.length_c   1.000
_cell.angle_alpha   90.00
_cell.angle_beta   90.00
_cell.angle_gamma   90.00
#
_symmetry.space_group_name_H-M   'P 1'
#
loop_
_entity.id
_entity.type
_entity.pdbx_description
1 polymer ?
#
loop_
_entity_poly.entity_id
_entity_poly.type
_entity_poly.pdbx_seq_one_letter_code
_entity_poly.pdbx_strand_id
1 'polypeptide(L)'
;MSKGHIPLRGASNSLLRSGELALLCSAGKSLKKCLPKPNICARLKKEQMFLTALRAMEPEDFKKGCIIMEYLTTGVGQSVMDKLQILTAAAKYDVACTSSGVDRKGNGQSIGNCVKSGICHSFAGDGRCISLLKILLTNECIFDCKYCQNRCSNDIPRATFTPEEICTLTMEFYRRNYIEGLFLSSGILRNPSFTMELICRVLYLLRTKYRFNGYVHVKAIPGAAPELIQRAGYLADRMSVNLELPTAEGLRALAPNKHRKSILTPMRQIQNGIVENKNDLVLYRNAPKFVSGGQSTQVIIGATPENDYQILSVAESLYRKFELKRVFYSAFVNVTGDSNLPALPGGPPLLREHRLYQADWLLRFYGFRADELLDEKRPFFNVMLDPKEDWAVRHLDQFPVEINRAPMEMLLRVPGVGVKSAQRIMAARRIASLTFADLKKIGVVLKRALYFVTCNGRMMYPVKMEEDYIVRNLTGEKERVRFGSDGMSYRQMSLFDDGSFTRPVGEEERLQAAVGQL
;
A
#
# COMPACT_ATOMS: atom_id res chain seq x y z
N MET A 1 -36.96 -55.63 29.30
CA MET A 1 -36.11 -56.71 28.75
C MET A 1 -35.13 -56.02 27.79
N SER A 2 -34.02 -55.83 28.26
CA SER A 2 -32.67 -56.38 28.14
C SER A 2 -31.95 -55.86 26.91
N LYS A 3 -31.01 -54.96 27.13
CA LYS A 3 -29.54 -55.11 26.99
C LYS A 3 -29.10 -55.07 25.50
N GLY A 4 -28.12 -54.37 25.07
CA GLY A 4 -26.88 -54.01 25.77
C GLY A 4 -26.00 -53.09 24.96
N HIS A 5 -25.13 -52.51 25.67
CA HIS A 5 -23.90 -51.79 25.50
C HIS A 5 -23.02 -52.00 24.23
N ILE A 6 -22.59 -50.88 23.61
CA ILE A 6 -21.23 -50.24 23.49
C ILE A 6 -20.01 -51.20 23.48
N PRO A 7 -18.91 -50.94 22.71
CA PRO A 7 -18.12 -49.73 22.84
C PRO A 7 -17.39 -49.19 21.58
N LEU A 8 -17.01 -47.92 21.71
CA LEU A 8 -15.96 -47.17 21.02
C LEU A 8 -14.57 -47.85 21.07
N ARG A 9 -13.82 -47.80 19.97
CA ARG A 9 -12.35 -47.65 19.88
C ARG A 9 -12.08 -47.15 18.46
N GLY A 10 -11.51 -46.00 18.17
CA GLY A 10 -10.20 -45.54 18.58
C GLY A 10 -9.19 -46.06 17.55
N ALA A 11 -9.10 -45.40 16.35
CA ALA A 11 -8.01 -45.63 15.42
C ALA A 11 -7.13 -44.40 15.40
N SER A 12 -6.06 -44.47 16.16
CA SER A 12 -4.92 -43.57 16.12
C SER A 12 -4.25 -43.63 14.76
N ASN A 13 -4.15 -42.48 14.07
CA ASN A 13 -3.25 -42.30 12.95
C ASN A 13 -1.80 -42.37 13.48
N SER A 14 -1.17 -43.52 13.33
CA SER A 14 0.25 -43.69 13.51
C SER A 14 0.99 -43.08 12.32
N LEU A 15 1.77 -42.04 12.60
CA LEU A 15 2.81 -41.51 11.75
C LEU A 15 3.78 -42.62 11.33
N LEU A 16 3.72 -43.05 10.08
CA LEU A 16 4.77 -43.84 9.46
C LEU A 16 6.02 -42.97 9.35
N ARG A 17 7.06 -43.36 10.05
CA ARG A 17 8.36 -42.70 10.07
C ARG A 17 9.01 -42.78 8.70
N SER A 18 9.57 -41.68 8.27
CA SER A 18 10.27 -41.46 7.00
C SER A 18 11.47 -42.39 6.71
N GLY A 19 11.79 -43.29 7.60
CA GLY A 19 12.86 -44.29 7.44
C GLY A 19 12.43 -45.56 6.70
N GLU A 20 11.16 -45.93 6.72
CA GLU A 20 10.72 -47.20 6.08
C GLU A 20 10.52 -47.10 4.55
N LEU A 21 10.33 -45.87 4.00
CA LEU A 21 10.25 -45.69 2.55
C LEU A 21 11.63 -45.74 1.85
N ALA A 22 12.71 -45.47 2.55
CA ALA A 22 14.07 -45.53 2.00
C ALA A 22 14.58 -46.98 1.84
N LEU A 23 14.08 -47.91 2.64
CA LEU A 23 14.47 -49.34 2.60
C LEU A 23 13.74 -50.15 1.48
N LEU A 24 12.63 -49.65 0.96
CA LEU A 24 11.89 -50.29 -0.12
C LEU A 24 12.41 -50.00 -1.54
N CYS A 25 13.26 -49.02 -1.70
CA CYS A 25 13.89 -48.68 -2.98
C CYS A 25 15.18 -49.46 -3.28
N SER A 26 15.76 -50.20 -2.34
CA SER A 26 16.99 -50.97 -2.53
C SER A 26 16.80 -52.43 -2.90
N ALA A 27 15.59 -52.96 -2.84
CA ALA A 27 15.28 -54.34 -3.27
C ALA A 27 14.64 -54.31 -4.66
N GLY A 28 15.47 -54.54 -5.70
CA GLY A 28 15.07 -54.55 -7.12
C GLY A 28 14.02 -55.57 -7.50
N LYS A 29 12.78 -55.38 -7.10
CA LYS A 29 11.63 -56.13 -7.58
C LYS A 29 10.62 -55.19 -8.23
N SER A 30 10.29 -55.50 -9.47
CA SER A 30 9.33 -54.82 -10.34
C SER A 30 8.05 -54.37 -9.63
N LEU A 31 7.95 -53.09 -9.29
CA LEU A 31 6.78 -52.43 -8.67
C LEU A 31 6.08 -51.52 -9.68
N LYS A 32 5.51 -52.11 -10.75
CA LYS A 32 4.62 -51.38 -11.69
C LYS A 32 3.20 -51.10 -11.14
N LYS A 33 2.88 -51.43 -9.88
CA LYS A 33 1.53 -51.28 -9.32
C LYS A 33 1.40 -50.40 -8.08
N CYS A 34 2.46 -49.77 -7.58
CA CYS A 34 2.41 -48.91 -6.38
C CYS A 34 3.11 -47.56 -6.54
N LEU A 35 3.11 -46.96 -7.71
CA LEU A 35 3.51 -45.56 -7.84
C LEU A 35 2.33 -44.68 -7.37
N PRO A 36 2.50 -43.86 -6.33
CA PRO A 36 1.51 -42.85 -6.00
C PRO A 36 1.34 -41.93 -7.22
N LYS A 37 0.08 -41.55 -7.48
CA LYS A 37 -0.27 -40.67 -8.62
C LYS A 37 0.75 -39.52 -8.68
N PRO A 38 1.20 -39.06 -9.86
CA PRO A 38 2.24 -38.05 -10.03
C PRO A 38 2.02 -36.78 -9.19
N ASN A 39 0.76 -36.49 -8.87
CA ASN A 39 0.37 -35.39 -7.99
C ASN A 39 0.79 -35.56 -6.52
N ILE A 40 0.93 -36.77 -6.01
CA ILE A 40 1.36 -37.01 -4.61
C ILE A 40 2.87 -36.80 -4.49
N CYS A 41 3.65 -37.21 -5.49
CA CYS A 41 5.09 -37.03 -5.51
C CYS A 41 5.50 -35.54 -5.64
N ALA A 42 4.76 -34.77 -6.45
CA ALA A 42 4.95 -33.33 -6.55
C ALA A 42 4.55 -32.57 -5.27
N ARG A 43 3.48 -33.03 -4.60
CA ARG A 43 3.05 -32.49 -3.30
C ARG A 43 4.09 -32.74 -2.21
N LEU A 44 4.59 -33.98 -2.11
CA LEU A 44 5.63 -34.33 -1.14
C LEU A 44 6.95 -33.57 -1.42
N LYS A 45 7.32 -33.37 -2.69
CA LYS A 45 8.49 -32.54 -3.03
C LYS A 45 8.30 -31.08 -2.65
N LYS A 46 7.11 -30.49 -2.84
CA LYS A 46 6.85 -29.07 -2.46
C LYS A 46 6.67 -28.89 -0.95
N GLU A 47 6.00 -29.80 -0.26
CA GLU A 47 5.99 -29.82 1.23
C GLU A 47 7.40 -30.02 1.77
N GLN A 48 8.21 -30.87 1.14
CA GLN A 48 9.59 -31.09 1.52
C GLN A 48 10.49 -29.88 1.18
N MET A 49 10.25 -29.19 0.04
CA MET A 49 10.90 -27.91 -0.28
C MET A 49 10.50 -26.80 0.70
N PHE A 50 9.23 -26.70 1.10
CA PHE A 50 8.76 -25.75 2.11
C PHE A 50 9.31 -26.09 3.49
N LEU A 51 9.27 -27.35 3.90
CA LEU A 51 9.88 -27.83 5.13
C LEU A 51 11.41 -27.74 5.07
N THR A 52 12.03 -27.92 3.90
CA THR A 52 13.47 -27.71 3.69
C THR A 52 13.81 -26.22 3.70
N ALA A 53 12.96 -25.34 3.12
CA ALA A 53 13.11 -23.90 3.25
C ALA A 53 12.90 -23.42 4.71
N LEU A 54 11.95 -24.02 5.44
CA LEU A 54 11.79 -23.81 6.88
C LEU A 54 12.92 -24.46 7.69
N ARG A 55 13.41 -25.66 7.32
CA ARG A 55 14.54 -26.37 7.97
C ARG A 55 15.89 -25.76 7.61
N ALA A 56 16.07 -25.20 6.43
CA ALA A 56 17.23 -24.36 6.11
C ALA A 56 17.25 -23.07 6.95
N MET A 57 16.23 -22.85 7.77
CA MET A 57 16.17 -21.86 8.85
C MET A 57 16.49 -22.50 10.22
N GLU A 58 16.96 -23.76 10.29
CA GLU A 58 17.31 -24.42 11.55
C GLU A 58 18.57 -23.85 12.23
N PRO A 59 18.70 -24.05 13.56
CA PRO A 59 19.57 -23.26 14.44
C PRO A 59 21.06 -23.30 14.17
N GLU A 60 21.59 -24.11 13.26
CA GLU A 60 23.03 -24.11 12.98
C GLU A 60 23.53 -22.88 12.23
N ASP A 61 22.72 -22.33 11.31
CA ASP A 61 22.97 -21.01 10.74
C ASP A 61 22.69 -19.89 11.76
N PHE A 62 21.85 -20.14 12.76
CA PHE A 62 21.58 -19.25 13.88
C PHE A 62 22.62 -19.31 15.01
N LYS A 63 23.51 -20.33 15.08
CA LYS A 63 24.66 -20.30 15.99
C LYS A 63 25.68 -19.24 15.57
N LYS A 64 25.74 -18.88 14.30
CA LYS A 64 26.35 -17.62 13.84
C LYS A 64 25.60 -16.38 14.36
N GLY A 65 24.35 -16.50 14.81
CA GLY A 65 23.55 -15.45 15.41
C GLY A 65 24.05 -14.96 16.78
N CYS A 66 24.87 -15.73 17.51
CA CYS A 66 25.58 -15.22 18.67
C CYS A 66 26.58 -14.11 18.27
N ILE A 67 27.20 -14.25 17.09
CA ILE A 67 28.07 -13.22 16.52
C ILE A 67 27.26 -11.99 16.06
N ILE A 68 25.99 -12.15 15.65
CA ILE A 68 25.13 -11.03 15.22
C ILE A 68 24.76 -10.13 16.39
N MET A 69 24.56 -10.67 17.59
CA MET A 69 24.26 -9.86 18.78
C MET A 69 25.44 -9.01 19.27
N GLU A 70 26.67 -9.46 19.03
CA GLU A 70 27.89 -8.70 19.37
C GLU A 70 28.07 -7.41 18.56
N TYR A 71 27.34 -7.28 17.45
CA TYR A 71 27.50 -6.17 16.51
C TYR A 71 26.32 -5.17 16.47
N LEU A 72 25.28 -5.39 17.26
CA LEU A 72 24.21 -4.38 17.46
C LEU A 72 24.65 -3.41 18.54
N THR A 73 25.68 -2.61 18.27
CA THR A 73 26.33 -1.73 19.26
C THR A 73 25.53 -0.49 19.59
N THR A 74 24.57 -0.11 18.77
CA THR A 74 23.72 1.05 19.02
C THR A 74 22.55 0.73 19.93
N GLY A 75 22.41 1.52 20.96
CA GLY A 75 21.35 1.33 21.95
C GLY A 75 21.73 0.42 23.12
N VAL A 76 23.01 0.08 23.30
CA VAL A 76 23.49 -0.53 24.55
C VAL A 76 23.18 0.42 25.71
N GLY A 77 22.31 -0.01 26.65
CA GLY A 77 21.80 0.82 27.76
C GLY A 77 20.48 1.54 27.48
N GLN A 78 19.95 1.57 26.25
CA GLN A 78 18.61 2.11 25.98
C GLN A 78 17.53 1.09 26.36
N SER A 79 16.50 1.58 27.07
CA SER A 79 15.32 0.73 27.33
C SER A 79 14.53 0.47 26.04
N VAL A 80 13.75 -0.61 26.00
CA VAL A 80 12.85 -0.91 24.87
C VAL A 80 11.89 0.24 24.61
N MET A 81 11.49 0.98 25.64
CA MET A 81 10.58 2.13 25.50
C MET A 81 11.29 3.33 24.85
N ASP A 82 12.56 3.60 25.17
CA ASP A 82 13.34 4.66 24.52
C ASP A 82 13.55 4.35 23.04
N LYS A 83 13.94 3.10 22.73
CA LYS A 83 14.02 2.63 21.35
C LYS A 83 12.69 2.78 20.60
N LEU A 84 11.56 2.45 21.25
CA LEU A 84 10.24 2.58 20.66
C LEU A 84 9.92 4.03 20.30
N GLN A 85 10.21 4.99 21.18
CA GLN A 85 9.99 6.41 20.90
C GLN A 85 10.82 6.88 19.69
N ILE A 86 12.11 6.55 19.66
CA ILE A 86 13.01 6.92 18.55
C ILE A 86 12.52 6.30 17.23
N LEU A 87 12.27 5.01 17.20
CA LEU A 87 12.00 4.26 15.98
C LEU A 87 10.57 4.45 15.44
N THR A 88 9.60 4.77 16.29
CA THR A 88 8.26 5.16 15.83
C THR A 88 8.26 6.60 15.30
N ALA A 89 9.00 7.51 15.92
CA ALA A 89 9.19 8.86 15.40
C ALA A 89 9.88 8.84 14.03
N ALA A 90 10.91 8.02 13.87
CA ALA A 90 11.62 7.82 12.59
C ALA A 90 10.72 7.17 11.51
N ALA A 91 9.78 6.30 11.89
CA ALA A 91 8.83 5.66 10.97
C ALA A 91 7.71 6.60 10.48
N LYS A 92 7.56 7.78 11.07
CA LYS A 92 6.48 8.75 10.78
C LYS A 92 6.44 9.17 9.30
N TYR A 93 7.59 9.35 8.69
CA TYR A 93 7.74 9.79 7.30
C TYR A 93 7.57 8.66 6.27
N ASP A 94 7.33 7.45 6.74
CA ASP A 94 7.11 6.29 5.90
C ASP A 94 5.61 6.15 5.63
N VAL A 95 5.15 6.69 4.50
CA VAL A 95 3.71 6.80 4.19
C VAL A 95 3.20 5.48 3.62
N ALA A 96 2.78 4.60 4.47
CA ALA A 96 1.93 3.48 4.06
C ALA A 96 0.60 3.45 4.83
N CYS A 97 0.35 4.47 5.68
CA CYS A 97 -0.81 4.50 6.58
C CYS A 97 -1.12 5.92 7.06
N THR A 98 -2.39 6.22 7.24
CA THR A 98 -2.85 7.42 7.94
C THR A 98 -2.70 7.21 9.45
N SER A 99 -1.80 7.97 10.11
CA SER A 99 -1.73 8.01 11.58
C SER A 99 -2.85 8.89 12.14
N SER A 100 -3.38 8.56 13.33
CA SER A 100 -4.44 9.33 13.97
C SER A 100 -4.08 10.80 14.31
N GLY A 101 -2.79 11.13 14.34
CA GLY A 101 -2.29 12.49 14.53
C GLY A 101 -2.59 13.14 15.90
N VAL A 102 -3.24 12.44 16.80
CA VAL A 102 -3.67 12.97 18.11
C VAL A 102 -2.64 12.62 19.18
N ASP A 103 -2.18 13.66 19.90
CA ASP A 103 -1.28 13.53 21.05
C ASP A 103 -1.93 14.22 22.26
N ARG A 104 -2.22 13.45 23.33
CA ARG A 104 -2.77 13.97 24.59
C ARG A 104 -2.09 13.29 25.76
N LYS A 105 -1.40 14.05 26.59
CA LYS A 105 -0.91 13.57 27.89
C LYS A 105 -2.07 13.54 28.89
N GLY A 106 -2.14 12.49 29.68
CA GLY A 106 -3.06 12.42 30.82
C GLY A 106 -2.73 13.52 31.81
N ASN A 107 -3.75 14.18 32.33
CA ASN A 107 -3.65 15.26 33.32
C ASN A 107 -3.87 14.78 34.77
N GLY A 108 -3.83 13.47 35.00
CA GLY A 108 -4.09 12.85 36.30
C GLY A 108 -5.56 12.81 36.72
N GLN A 109 -6.45 13.49 36.00
CA GLN A 109 -7.91 13.52 36.27
C GLN A 109 -8.73 12.72 35.24
N SER A 110 -8.11 12.28 34.15
CA SER A 110 -8.75 11.48 33.10
C SER A 110 -8.00 10.17 32.87
N ILE A 111 -8.74 9.12 32.49
CA ILE A 111 -8.18 7.79 32.20
C ILE A 111 -7.64 7.78 30.77
N GLY A 112 -6.34 7.44 30.61
CA GLY A 112 -5.68 7.16 29.33
C GLY A 112 -4.80 8.29 28.80
N ASN A 113 -3.77 7.87 28.06
CA ASN A 113 -2.87 8.71 27.28
C ASN A 113 -3.07 8.40 25.80
N CYS A 114 -3.04 9.42 24.96
CA CYS A 114 -3.01 9.23 23.50
C CYS A 114 -1.64 9.65 22.98
N VAL A 115 -0.87 8.71 22.44
CA VAL A 115 0.45 8.96 21.87
C VAL A 115 0.33 9.04 20.35
N LYS A 116 0.92 10.07 19.77
CA LYS A 116 0.83 10.43 18.34
C LYS A 116 1.55 9.46 17.40
N SER A 117 2.32 8.51 17.91
CA SER A 117 3.22 7.67 17.13
C SER A 117 3.02 6.17 17.39
N GLY A 118 3.36 5.35 16.40
CA GLY A 118 3.50 3.91 16.53
C GLY A 118 2.31 3.08 16.06
N ILE A 119 1.10 3.58 16.05
CA ILE A 119 -0.07 2.87 15.51
C ILE A 119 -0.55 3.56 14.24
N CYS A 120 -0.62 2.81 13.16
CA CYS A 120 -1.16 3.28 11.89
C CYS A 120 -2.40 2.48 11.50
N HIS A 121 -3.23 3.09 10.66
CA HIS A 121 -4.44 2.48 10.16
C HIS A 121 -4.28 2.15 8.67
N SER A 122 -4.60 0.91 8.30
CA SER A 122 -4.65 0.45 6.92
C SER A 122 -6.05 -0.08 6.63
N PHE A 123 -6.56 0.16 5.42
CA PHE A 123 -7.86 -0.35 5.03
C PHE A 123 -7.73 -1.69 4.32
N ALA A 124 -8.48 -2.69 4.78
CA ALA A 124 -8.65 -3.96 4.10
C ALA A 124 -9.53 -3.80 2.85
N GLY A 125 -9.49 -4.77 1.95
CA GLY A 125 -10.29 -4.74 0.72
C GLY A 125 -11.81 -4.74 0.96
N ASP A 126 -12.26 -5.12 2.15
CA ASP A 126 -13.64 -5.10 2.61
C ASP A 126 -14.06 -3.76 3.27
N GLY A 127 -13.14 -2.79 3.32
CA GLY A 127 -13.36 -1.46 3.90
C GLY A 127 -13.14 -1.37 5.42
N ARG A 128 -12.74 -2.47 6.10
CA ARG A 128 -12.39 -2.42 7.52
C ARG A 128 -11.07 -1.69 7.73
N CYS A 129 -11.01 -0.90 8.79
CA CYS A 129 -9.78 -0.28 9.26
C CYS A 129 -9.00 -1.31 10.10
N ILE A 130 -7.74 -1.56 9.73
CA ILE A 130 -6.81 -2.44 10.45
C ILE A 130 -5.78 -1.57 11.14
N SER A 131 -5.65 -1.68 12.46
CA SER A 131 -4.62 -1.01 13.24
C SER A 131 -3.31 -1.81 13.22
N LEU A 132 -2.21 -1.15 12.87
CA LEU A 132 -0.89 -1.78 12.75
C LEU A 132 0.12 -1.09 13.66
N LEU A 133 0.96 -1.86 14.35
CA LEU A 133 2.19 -1.35 14.94
C LEU A 133 3.16 -1.02 13.81
N LYS A 134 3.46 0.26 13.62
CA LYS A 134 4.38 0.73 12.58
C LYS A 134 5.69 1.14 13.21
N ILE A 135 6.72 0.36 12.96
CA ILE A 135 8.06 0.58 13.52
C ILE A 135 9.16 0.31 12.49
N LEU A 136 10.33 0.91 12.75
CA LEU A 136 11.59 0.51 12.12
C LEU A 136 12.29 -0.55 12.96
N LEU A 137 12.93 -1.52 12.31
CA LEU A 137 13.91 -2.38 12.96
C LEU A 137 15.09 -1.55 13.47
N THR A 138 15.54 -0.60 12.64
CA THR A 138 16.58 0.36 12.96
C THR A 138 16.41 1.65 12.17
N ASN A 139 16.81 2.77 12.74
CA ASN A 139 16.99 4.04 12.03
C ASN A 139 18.46 4.34 11.68
N GLU A 140 19.38 3.44 12.02
CA GLU A 140 20.72 3.46 11.44
C GLU A 140 20.67 3.08 9.97
N CYS A 141 21.38 3.84 9.14
CA CYS A 141 21.40 3.59 7.73
C CYS A 141 22.77 3.93 7.15
N ILE A 142 23.33 3.05 6.33
CA ILE A 142 24.58 3.31 5.60
C ILE A 142 24.36 4.16 4.34
N PHE A 143 23.08 4.40 3.96
CA PHE A 143 22.72 5.18 2.77
C PHE A 143 22.52 6.65 3.12
N ASP A 144 22.88 7.53 2.17
CA ASP A 144 22.72 8.98 2.30
C ASP A 144 21.66 9.54 1.35
N CYS A 145 20.43 9.01 1.44
CA CYS A 145 19.31 9.53 0.66
C CYS A 145 18.92 10.93 1.16
N LYS A 146 19.10 11.96 0.36
CA LYS A 146 18.97 13.38 0.76
C LYS A 146 17.60 13.76 1.33
N TYR A 147 16.55 13.10 0.90
CA TYR A 147 15.18 13.30 1.40
C TYR A 147 14.88 12.55 2.70
N CYS A 148 15.78 11.68 3.19
CA CYS A 148 15.50 10.79 4.30
C CYS A 148 16.05 11.34 5.62
N GLN A 149 15.21 11.42 6.65
CA GLN A 149 15.66 11.82 7.98
C GLN A 149 16.72 10.88 8.55
N ASN A 150 16.61 9.57 8.21
CA ASN A 150 17.50 8.53 8.73
C ASN A 150 18.79 8.33 7.92
N ARG A 151 19.14 9.25 7.00
CA ARG A 151 20.39 9.18 6.23
C ARG A 151 21.61 9.18 7.16
N CYS A 152 22.72 8.58 6.72
CA CYS A 152 23.90 8.41 7.55
C CYS A 152 24.52 9.75 8.00
N SER A 153 24.43 10.80 7.18
CA SER A 153 25.01 12.12 7.47
C SER A 153 24.17 12.98 8.45
N ASN A 154 22.97 12.56 8.82
CA ASN A 154 22.16 13.30 9.81
C ASN A 154 22.55 12.90 11.23
N ASP A 155 22.80 13.91 12.07
CA ASP A 155 23.02 13.75 13.51
C ASP A 155 21.66 13.69 14.23
N ILE A 156 21.15 12.48 14.40
CA ILE A 156 19.88 12.18 15.09
C ILE A 156 20.06 11.02 16.05
N PRO A 157 19.24 10.92 17.11
CA PRO A 157 19.25 9.74 17.98
C PRO A 157 19.03 8.45 17.18
N ARG A 158 19.94 7.49 17.37
CA ARG A 158 19.91 6.20 16.69
C ARG A 158 19.51 5.09 17.65
N ALA A 159 18.74 4.15 17.16
CA ALA A 159 18.36 2.96 17.91
C ALA A 159 18.18 1.77 16.97
N THR A 160 18.38 0.58 17.52
CA THR A 160 18.19 -0.68 16.81
C THR A 160 17.50 -1.67 17.73
N PHE A 161 16.41 -2.24 17.29
CA PHE A 161 15.76 -3.35 17.97
C PHE A 161 16.43 -4.68 17.63
N THR A 162 16.47 -5.57 18.60
CA THR A 162 16.69 -7.00 18.30
C THR A 162 15.41 -7.60 17.71
N PRO A 163 15.51 -8.69 16.94
CA PRO A 163 14.33 -9.41 16.45
C PRO A 163 13.38 -9.84 17.58
N GLU A 164 13.92 -10.23 18.71
CA GLU A 164 13.16 -10.67 19.89
C GLU A 164 12.39 -9.50 20.55
N GLU A 165 12.99 -8.30 20.62
CA GLU A 165 12.32 -7.09 21.13
C GLU A 165 11.11 -6.72 20.25
N ILE A 166 11.24 -6.75 18.91
CA ILE A 166 10.12 -6.50 17.98
C ILE A 166 9.00 -7.52 18.19
N CYS A 167 9.36 -8.80 18.30
CA CYS A 167 8.38 -9.86 18.54
C CYS A 167 7.63 -9.64 19.86
N THR A 168 8.34 -9.33 20.92
CA THR A 168 7.74 -9.07 22.24
C THR A 168 6.80 -7.88 22.20
N LEU A 169 7.24 -6.74 21.63
CA LEU A 169 6.41 -5.55 21.45
C LEU A 169 5.14 -5.88 20.64
N THR A 170 5.30 -6.54 19.51
CA THR A 170 4.16 -6.91 18.64
C THR A 170 3.15 -7.76 19.40
N MET A 171 3.61 -8.77 20.15
CA MET A 171 2.73 -9.66 20.90
C MET A 171 2.05 -8.96 22.07
N GLU A 172 2.75 -8.09 22.80
CA GLU A 172 2.17 -7.32 23.90
C GLU A 172 1.08 -6.34 23.42
N PHE A 173 1.32 -5.63 22.32
CA PHE A 173 0.32 -4.73 21.74
C PHE A 173 -0.87 -5.52 21.17
N TYR A 174 -0.62 -6.66 20.55
CA TYR A 174 -1.67 -7.51 19.99
C TYR A 174 -2.56 -8.12 21.10
N ARG A 175 -1.96 -8.65 22.17
CA ARG A 175 -2.71 -9.23 23.31
C ARG A 175 -3.61 -8.21 24.01
N ARG A 176 -3.21 -6.94 23.99
CA ARG A 176 -3.99 -5.83 24.55
C ARG A 176 -5.00 -5.25 23.58
N ASN A 177 -5.18 -5.84 22.41
CA ASN A 177 -6.07 -5.37 21.33
C ASN A 177 -5.78 -3.94 20.83
N TYR A 178 -4.53 -3.46 20.94
CA TYR A 178 -4.14 -2.18 20.40
C TYR A 178 -3.89 -2.23 18.91
N ILE A 179 -3.49 -3.38 18.40
CA ILE A 179 -3.14 -3.62 17.00
C ILE A 179 -3.71 -4.96 16.51
N GLU A 180 -3.92 -5.05 15.21
CA GLU A 180 -4.27 -6.28 14.49
C GLU A 180 -3.07 -6.85 13.71
N GLY A 181 -1.97 -6.08 13.61
CA GLY A 181 -0.81 -6.51 12.85
C GLY A 181 0.43 -5.63 13.04
N LEU A 182 1.46 -5.98 12.28
CA LEU A 182 2.77 -5.32 12.27
C LEU A 182 3.04 -4.74 10.87
N PHE A 183 3.52 -3.48 10.82
CA PHE A 183 4.17 -2.91 9.66
C PHE A 183 5.65 -2.67 9.99
N LEU A 184 6.53 -3.46 9.37
CA LEU A 184 7.96 -3.44 9.64
C LEU A 184 8.73 -2.89 8.45
N SER A 185 9.52 -1.85 8.70
CA SER A 185 10.51 -1.30 7.78
C SER A 185 11.87 -1.18 8.48
N SER A 186 12.89 -0.65 7.80
CA SER A 186 14.23 -0.52 8.37
C SER A 186 15.07 0.51 7.61
N GLY A 187 15.99 1.18 8.32
CA GLY A 187 17.24 1.66 7.75
C GLY A 187 18.09 0.45 7.29
N ILE A 188 19.21 0.71 6.63
CA ILE A 188 20.08 -0.36 6.09
C ILE A 188 21.36 -0.43 6.93
N LEU A 189 21.45 -1.49 7.75
CA LEU A 189 22.64 -1.84 8.50
C LEU A 189 23.63 -2.58 7.59
N ARG A 190 24.92 -2.29 7.69
CA ARG A 190 26.02 -2.99 7.00
C ARG A 190 25.83 -3.16 5.49
N ASN A 191 24.80 -3.92 5.11
CA ASN A 191 24.40 -4.15 3.71
C ASN A 191 22.92 -4.56 3.64
N PRO A 192 22.30 -4.50 2.43
CA PRO A 192 20.90 -4.83 2.24
C PRO A 192 20.51 -6.25 2.67
N SER A 193 21.36 -7.25 2.39
CA SER A 193 21.07 -8.65 2.70
C SER A 193 21.09 -8.90 4.21
N PHE A 194 22.07 -8.37 4.94
CA PHE A 194 22.13 -8.46 6.39
C PHE A 194 20.86 -7.88 7.06
N THR A 195 20.44 -6.70 6.61
CA THR A 195 19.22 -6.08 7.14
C THR A 195 17.97 -6.92 6.83
N MET A 196 17.89 -7.46 5.61
CA MET A 196 16.76 -8.30 5.21
C MET A 196 16.74 -9.63 5.97
N GLU A 197 17.90 -10.17 6.33
CA GLU A 197 18.03 -11.38 7.16
C GLU A 197 17.47 -11.16 8.57
N LEU A 198 17.79 -10.02 9.21
CA LEU A 198 17.18 -9.64 10.48
C LEU A 198 15.65 -9.51 10.41
N ILE A 199 15.15 -8.90 9.33
CA ILE A 199 13.71 -8.84 9.07
C ILE A 199 13.12 -10.25 8.93
N CYS A 200 13.73 -11.12 8.14
CA CYS A 200 13.30 -12.51 7.99
C CYS A 200 13.28 -13.26 9.34
N ARG A 201 14.25 -12.99 10.22
CA ARG A 201 14.29 -13.56 11.58
C ARG A 201 13.11 -13.11 12.43
N VAL A 202 12.76 -11.80 12.40
CA VAL A 202 11.54 -11.30 13.07
C VAL A 202 10.30 -12.06 12.59
N LEU A 203 10.13 -12.16 11.26
CA LEU A 203 8.97 -12.81 10.66
C LEU A 203 8.90 -14.30 11.05
N TYR A 204 10.04 -14.99 10.99
CA TYR A 204 10.12 -16.39 11.37
C TYR A 204 9.73 -16.60 12.84
N LEU A 205 10.32 -15.82 13.75
CA LEU A 205 9.99 -15.90 15.18
C LEU A 205 8.50 -15.64 15.44
N LEU A 206 7.94 -14.60 14.81
CA LEU A 206 6.51 -14.31 14.94
C LEU A 206 5.64 -15.49 14.49
N ARG A 207 5.91 -16.06 13.31
CA ARG A 207 5.08 -17.13 12.74
C ARG A 207 5.28 -18.50 13.43
N THR A 208 6.50 -18.83 13.87
CA THR A 208 6.83 -20.15 14.44
C THR A 208 6.79 -20.15 15.96
N LYS A 209 7.65 -19.35 16.63
CA LYS A 209 7.77 -19.33 18.09
C LYS A 209 6.54 -18.73 18.76
N TYR A 210 6.08 -17.56 18.26
CA TYR A 210 4.95 -16.84 18.86
C TYR A 210 3.60 -17.24 18.27
N ARG A 211 3.57 -18.02 17.18
CA ARG A 211 2.37 -18.44 16.44
C ARG A 211 1.44 -17.27 16.11
N PHE A 212 2.02 -16.11 15.81
CA PHE A 212 1.29 -14.90 15.50
C PHE A 212 0.58 -15.04 14.15
N ASN A 213 -0.74 -14.97 14.14
CA ASN A 213 -1.58 -15.07 12.94
C ASN A 213 -2.13 -13.70 12.49
N GLY A 214 -1.72 -12.60 13.13
CA GLY A 214 -2.09 -11.26 12.73
C GLY A 214 -1.46 -10.83 11.40
N TYR A 215 -1.93 -9.72 10.87
CA TYR A 215 -1.47 -9.18 9.59
C TYR A 215 -0.02 -8.68 9.69
N VAL A 216 0.78 -9.00 8.69
CA VAL A 216 2.19 -8.56 8.60
C VAL A 216 2.46 -7.91 7.25
N HIS A 217 2.83 -6.64 7.28
CA HIS A 217 3.32 -5.90 6.13
C HIS A 217 4.82 -5.59 6.30
N VAL A 218 5.62 -5.93 5.31
CA VAL A 218 7.07 -5.74 5.33
C VAL A 218 7.52 -4.88 4.17
N LYS A 219 8.42 -3.93 4.43
CA LYS A 219 9.21 -3.29 3.39
C LYS A 219 10.42 -4.15 3.06
N ALA A 220 10.44 -4.70 1.87
CA ALA A 220 11.61 -5.41 1.35
C ALA A 220 12.74 -4.42 1.06
N ILE A 221 13.95 -4.81 1.42
CA ILE A 221 15.14 -3.98 1.27
C ILE A 221 15.65 -4.10 -0.18
N PRO A 222 15.73 -2.99 -0.94
CA PRO A 222 16.27 -3.00 -2.28
C PRO A 222 17.74 -3.47 -2.29
N GLY A 223 18.05 -4.40 -3.19
CA GLY A 223 19.42 -4.97 -3.31
C GLY A 223 19.72 -6.13 -2.35
N ALA A 224 18.73 -6.57 -1.55
CA ALA A 224 18.89 -7.78 -0.76
C ALA A 224 18.90 -9.05 -1.62
N ALA A 225 19.53 -10.11 -1.11
CA ALA A 225 19.60 -11.40 -1.79
C ALA A 225 18.20 -11.95 -2.13
N PRO A 226 18.00 -12.52 -3.34
CA PRO A 226 16.70 -12.99 -3.79
C PRO A 226 16.04 -14.03 -2.88
N GLU A 227 16.83 -14.89 -2.27
CA GLU A 227 16.38 -15.96 -1.37
C GLU A 227 15.72 -15.37 -0.12
N LEU A 228 16.23 -14.23 0.39
CA LEU A 228 15.66 -13.53 1.54
C LEU A 228 14.32 -12.86 1.19
N ILE A 229 14.21 -12.28 -0.01
CA ILE A 229 12.95 -11.71 -0.51
C ILE A 229 11.89 -12.80 -0.63
N GLN A 230 12.25 -13.96 -1.20
CA GLN A 230 11.35 -15.11 -1.32
C GLN A 230 10.91 -15.64 0.04
N ARG A 231 11.86 -15.80 0.98
CA ARG A 231 11.60 -16.24 2.35
C ARG A 231 10.62 -15.32 3.06
N ALA A 232 10.85 -14.01 3.01
CA ALA A 232 9.94 -13.02 3.56
C ALA A 232 8.55 -13.09 2.93
N GLY A 233 8.45 -13.37 1.64
CA GLY A 233 7.18 -13.47 0.92
C GLY A 233 6.25 -14.58 1.42
N TYR A 234 6.78 -15.69 1.92
CA TYR A 234 5.99 -16.76 2.55
C TYR A 234 5.56 -16.44 3.99
N LEU A 235 6.22 -15.50 4.65
CA LEU A 235 5.97 -15.16 6.05
C LEU A 235 5.15 -13.87 6.23
N ALA A 236 5.14 -13.01 5.21
CA ALA A 236 4.41 -11.75 5.19
C ALA A 236 3.11 -11.84 4.40
N ASP A 237 2.09 -11.11 4.84
CA ASP A 237 0.83 -10.99 4.10
C ASP A 237 0.95 -9.97 2.97
N ARG A 238 1.69 -8.89 3.16
CA ARG A 238 1.98 -7.87 2.14
C ARG A 238 3.45 -7.51 2.13
N MET A 239 3.97 -7.28 0.95
CA MET A 239 5.30 -6.71 0.78
C MET A 239 5.24 -5.41 -0.03
N SER A 240 6.14 -4.48 0.29
CA SER A 240 6.34 -3.27 -0.49
C SER A 240 7.81 -3.06 -0.79
N VAL A 241 8.09 -2.55 -1.98
CA VAL A 241 9.41 -2.06 -2.38
C VAL A 241 9.21 -0.63 -2.83
N ASN A 242 9.80 0.33 -2.12
CA ASN A 242 9.62 1.73 -2.46
C ASN A 242 10.35 2.08 -3.75
N LEU A 243 9.62 2.69 -4.70
CA LEU A 243 10.21 3.28 -5.89
C LEU A 243 10.98 4.55 -5.56
N GLU A 244 10.54 5.26 -4.54
CA GLU A 244 11.00 6.55 -4.02
C GLU A 244 10.74 7.70 -4.98
N LEU A 245 11.42 7.74 -6.12
CA LEU A 245 11.33 8.83 -7.11
C LEU A 245 10.88 8.30 -8.47
N PRO A 246 10.12 9.09 -9.24
CA PRO A 246 9.53 8.64 -10.50
C PRO A 246 10.57 8.34 -11.57
N THR A 247 11.68 9.12 -11.62
CA THR A 247 12.72 9.03 -12.65
C THR A 247 14.02 8.41 -12.13
N ALA A 248 14.85 7.92 -13.04
CA ALA A 248 16.19 7.42 -12.71
C ALA A 248 17.15 8.57 -12.39
N GLU A 249 16.96 9.71 -13.01
CA GLU A 249 17.71 10.95 -12.80
C GLU A 249 17.49 11.48 -11.40
N GLY A 250 16.23 11.62 -10.98
CA GLY A 250 15.86 12.01 -9.63
C GLY A 250 16.43 11.05 -8.58
N LEU A 251 16.36 9.74 -8.86
CA LEU A 251 16.92 8.73 -7.96
C LEU A 251 18.45 8.88 -7.81
N ARG A 252 19.18 9.09 -8.92
CA ARG A 252 20.63 9.33 -8.87
C ARG A 252 21.00 10.60 -8.10
N ALA A 253 20.22 11.66 -8.28
CA ALA A 253 20.48 12.94 -7.63
C ALA A 253 20.22 12.90 -6.11
N LEU A 254 19.14 12.27 -5.67
CA LEU A 254 18.68 12.32 -4.29
C LEU A 254 18.91 11.04 -3.48
N ALA A 255 19.19 9.91 -4.13
CA ALA A 255 19.46 8.63 -3.48
C ALA A 255 20.63 7.90 -4.17
N PRO A 256 21.86 8.39 -4.08
CA PRO A 256 23.01 7.91 -4.86
C PRO A 256 23.32 6.43 -4.62
N ASN A 257 22.98 5.89 -3.46
CA ASN A 257 23.19 4.49 -3.12
C ASN A 257 22.08 3.55 -3.65
N LYS A 258 21.03 4.09 -4.27
CA LYS A 258 19.92 3.31 -4.82
C LYS A 258 19.94 3.36 -6.35
N HIS A 259 19.77 2.21 -6.98
CA HIS A 259 19.68 2.10 -8.43
C HIS A 259 18.32 1.54 -8.84
N ARG A 260 17.79 2.00 -9.98
CA ARG A 260 16.50 1.52 -10.52
C ARG A 260 16.44 -0.01 -10.59
N LYS A 261 17.52 -0.65 -11.00
CA LYS A 261 17.62 -2.12 -11.08
C LYS A 261 17.46 -2.77 -9.71
N SER A 262 18.11 -2.25 -8.66
CA SER A 262 18.02 -2.81 -7.30
C SER A 262 16.60 -2.71 -6.70
N ILE A 263 15.77 -1.78 -7.21
CA ILE A 263 14.36 -1.62 -6.80
C ILE A 263 13.43 -2.51 -7.63
N LEU A 264 13.59 -2.49 -8.96
CA LEU A 264 12.67 -3.20 -9.86
C LEU A 264 12.88 -4.72 -9.86
N THR A 265 14.10 -5.20 -9.58
CA THR A 265 14.38 -6.64 -9.50
C THR A 265 13.57 -7.33 -8.40
N PRO A 266 13.60 -6.89 -7.11
CA PRO A 266 12.75 -7.50 -6.08
C PRO A 266 11.26 -7.31 -6.36
N MET A 267 10.84 -6.19 -6.97
CA MET A 267 9.44 -6.02 -7.37
C MET A 267 9.00 -7.09 -8.37
N ARG A 268 9.82 -7.40 -9.37
CA ARG A 268 9.55 -8.45 -10.35
C ARG A 268 9.55 -9.83 -9.71
N GLN A 269 10.49 -10.09 -8.82
CA GLN A 269 10.56 -11.35 -8.08
C GLN A 269 9.31 -11.59 -7.24
N ILE A 270 8.85 -10.58 -6.51
CA ILE A 270 7.61 -10.67 -5.70
C ILE A 270 6.40 -10.92 -6.61
N GLN A 271 6.30 -10.23 -7.75
CA GLN A 271 5.23 -10.45 -8.72
C GLN A 271 5.22 -11.90 -9.22
N ASN A 272 6.38 -12.40 -9.67
CA ASN A 272 6.50 -13.77 -10.17
C ASN A 272 6.07 -14.78 -9.09
N GLY A 273 6.54 -14.61 -7.85
CA GLY A 273 6.13 -15.45 -6.73
C GLY A 273 4.63 -15.40 -6.44
N ILE A 274 3.99 -14.23 -6.59
CA ILE A 274 2.52 -14.10 -6.45
C ILE A 274 1.80 -14.86 -7.56
N VAL A 275 2.26 -14.76 -8.81
CA VAL A 275 1.66 -15.45 -9.97
C VAL A 275 1.84 -16.96 -9.84
N GLU A 276 3.05 -17.42 -9.51
CA GLU A 276 3.33 -18.84 -9.27
C GLU A 276 2.46 -19.40 -8.15
N ASN A 277 2.34 -18.66 -7.03
CA ASN A 277 1.53 -19.08 -5.90
C ASN A 277 0.02 -19.13 -6.22
N LYS A 278 -0.50 -18.23 -7.07
CA LYS A 278 -1.88 -18.34 -7.56
C LYS A 278 -2.11 -19.67 -8.29
N ASN A 279 -1.18 -20.06 -9.16
CA ASN A 279 -1.24 -21.33 -9.88
C ASN A 279 -1.13 -22.53 -8.93
N ASP A 280 -0.23 -22.46 -7.95
CA ASP A 280 -0.08 -23.50 -6.93
C ASP A 280 -1.36 -23.69 -6.11
N LEU A 281 -2.04 -22.60 -5.73
CA LEU A 281 -3.29 -22.65 -4.95
C LEU A 281 -4.47 -23.25 -5.76
N VAL A 282 -4.45 -23.12 -7.08
CA VAL A 282 -5.43 -23.80 -7.95
C VAL A 282 -5.18 -25.31 -7.96
N LEU A 283 -3.91 -25.74 -7.99
CA LEU A 283 -3.53 -27.15 -8.02
C LEU A 283 -3.56 -27.80 -6.63
N TYR A 284 -3.19 -27.06 -5.61
CA TYR A 284 -3.01 -27.56 -4.24
C TYR A 284 -3.71 -26.65 -3.24
N ARG A 285 -4.87 -27.03 -2.76
CA ARG A 285 -5.72 -26.25 -1.84
C ARG A 285 -4.98 -25.75 -0.57
N ASN A 286 -4.00 -26.52 -0.09
CA ASN A 286 -3.25 -26.24 1.13
C ASN A 286 -1.83 -25.71 0.85
N ALA A 287 -1.54 -25.25 -0.37
CA ALA A 287 -0.24 -24.63 -0.65
C ALA A 287 0.00 -23.41 0.27
N PRO A 288 1.23 -23.20 0.76
CA PRO A 288 1.54 -22.02 1.56
C PRO A 288 1.30 -20.75 0.72
N LYS A 289 0.69 -19.75 1.36
CA LYS A 289 0.40 -18.47 0.71
C LYS A 289 1.67 -17.64 0.59
N PHE A 290 1.85 -17.00 -0.56
CA PHE A 290 2.93 -16.06 -0.81
C PHE A 290 2.34 -14.67 -1.02
N VAL A 291 2.70 -13.71 -0.14
CA VAL A 291 2.28 -12.30 -0.20
C VAL A 291 0.79 -12.16 -0.56
N SER A 292 -0.08 -12.80 0.22
CA SER A 292 -1.52 -12.91 -0.09
C SER A 292 -2.25 -11.57 -0.21
N GLY A 293 -1.77 -10.52 0.49
CA GLY A 293 -2.26 -9.14 0.42
C GLY A 293 -1.68 -8.35 -0.77
N GLY A 294 -0.79 -8.97 -1.56
CA GLY A 294 -0.19 -8.38 -2.75
C GLY A 294 0.93 -7.38 -2.47
N GLN A 295 1.48 -6.84 -3.54
CA GLN A 295 2.60 -5.90 -3.52
C GLN A 295 2.13 -4.46 -3.64
N SER A 296 2.85 -3.53 -3.00
CA SER A 296 2.67 -2.09 -3.11
C SER A 296 4.01 -1.35 -3.24
N THR A 297 3.95 -0.08 -3.62
CA THR A 297 5.11 0.82 -3.68
C THR A 297 4.76 2.20 -3.17
N GLN A 298 5.77 3.04 -2.96
CA GLN A 298 5.62 4.44 -2.57
C GLN A 298 6.48 5.33 -3.48
N VAL A 299 5.94 6.51 -3.81
CA VAL A 299 6.58 7.55 -4.61
C VAL A 299 6.51 8.87 -3.85
N ILE A 300 7.61 9.59 -3.79
CA ILE A 300 7.71 10.92 -3.19
C ILE A 300 7.34 11.96 -4.25
N ILE A 301 6.49 12.93 -3.89
CA ILE A 301 5.95 13.94 -4.77
C ILE A 301 6.51 15.31 -4.39
N GLY A 302 7.11 16.00 -5.37
CA GLY A 302 7.62 17.37 -5.18
C GLY A 302 9.03 17.46 -4.62
N ALA A 303 9.75 16.33 -4.47
CA ALA A 303 11.19 16.35 -4.18
C ALA A 303 12.04 16.56 -5.44
N THR A 304 11.49 16.26 -6.59
CA THR A 304 12.10 16.34 -7.93
C THR A 304 11.13 17.00 -8.91
N PRO A 305 11.59 17.49 -10.08
CA PRO A 305 10.81 18.36 -10.94
C PRO A 305 9.73 17.66 -11.77
N GLU A 306 9.54 16.34 -11.63
CA GLU A 306 8.56 15.62 -12.42
C GLU A 306 7.14 16.18 -12.23
N ASN A 307 6.42 16.28 -13.34
CA ASN A 307 5.03 16.70 -13.37
C ASN A 307 4.07 15.53 -13.04
N ASP A 308 2.78 15.85 -12.86
CA ASP A 308 1.78 14.84 -12.48
C ASP A 308 1.53 13.80 -13.58
N TYR A 309 1.63 14.22 -14.86
CA TYR A 309 1.51 13.31 -16.00
C TYR A 309 2.61 12.23 -15.98
N GLN A 310 3.85 12.63 -15.74
CA GLN A 310 4.96 11.70 -15.63
C GLN A 310 4.78 10.74 -14.45
N ILE A 311 4.38 11.25 -13.28
CA ILE A 311 4.14 10.45 -12.08
C ILE A 311 3.00 9.45 -12.32
N LEU A 312 1.90 9.90 -12.91
CA LEU A 312 0.72 9.06 -13.17
C LEU A 312 1.03 7.98 -14.23
N SER A 313 1.78 8.33 -15.27
CA SER A 313 2.23 7.39 -16.32
C SER A 313 3.15 6.30 -15.75
N VAL A 314 4.04 6.67 -14.82
CA VAL A 314 4.87 5.69 -14.08
C VAL A 314 3.97 4.78 -13.25
N ALA A 315 3.00 5.32 -12.52
CA ALA A 315 2.07 4.53 -11.71
C ALA A 315 1.26 3.54 -12.55
N GLU A 316 0.71 3.99 -13.68
CA GLU A 316 -0.01 3.14 -14.63
C GLU A 316 0.88 1.99 -15.15
N SER A 317 2.12 2.31 -15.53
CA SER A 317 3.09 1.31 -15.98
C SER A 317 3.42 0.29 -14.89
N LEU A 318 3.49 0.72 -13.63
CA LEU A 318 3.72 -0.17 -12.49
C LEU A 318 2.52 -1.10 -12.24
N TYR A 319 1.29 -0.60 -12.34
CA TYR A 319 0.09 -1.44 -12.26
C TYR A 319 0.06 -2.50 -13.35
N ARG A 320 0.34 -2.12 -14.60
CA ARG A 320 0.33 -3.04 -15.74
C ARG A 320 1.47 -4.07 -15.68
N LYS A 321 2.70 -3.64 -15.31
CA LYS A 321 3.91 -4.50 -15.38
C LYS A 321 4.16 -5.33 -14.14
N PHE A 322 3.70 -4.90 -12.97
CA PHE A 322 3.98 -5.54 -11.68
C PHE A 322 2.72 -5.97 -10.91
N GLU A 323 1.54 -5.77 -11.48
CA GLU A 323 0.25 -6.10 -10.84
C GLU A 323 0.13 -5.56 -9.40
N LEU A 324 0.64 -4.35 -9.16
CA LEU A 324 0.63 -3.75 -7.84
C LEU A 324 -0.81 -3.60 -7.32
N LYS A 325 -0.97 -3.75 -6.03
CA LYS A 325 -2.26 -3.46 -5.36
C LYS A 325 -2.45 -1.97 -5.13
N ARG A 326 -1.37 -1.24 -4.87
CA ARG A 326 -1.43 0.22 -4.64
C ARG A 326 -0.06 0.88 -4.88
N VAL A 327 -0.10 2.07 -5.44
CA VAL A 327 0.96 3.07 -5.38
C VAL A 327 0.59 4.07 -4.30
N PHE A 328 1.48 4.33 -3.35
CA PHE A 328 1.32 5.37 -2.35
C PHE A 328 2.07 6.61 -2.81
N TYR A 329 1.41 7.74 -2.75
CA TYR A 329 2.00 9.05 -3.02
C TYR A 329 2.29 9.72 -1.69
N SER A 330 3.45 10.36 -1.58
CA SER A 330 3.87 11.05 -0.35
C SER A 330 4.36 12.43 -0.72
N ALA A 331 3.63 13.45 -0.31
CA ALA A 331 4.08 14.83 -0.45
C ALA A 331 5.42 14.99 0.27
N PHE A 332 6.40 15.55 -0.42
CA PHE A 332 7.73 15.79 0.11
C PHE A 332 7.68 16.78 1.27
N VAL A 333 8.35 16.43 2.36
CA VAL A 333 8.58 17.30 3.50
C VAL A 333 10.08 17.49 3.64
N ASN A 334 10.57 18.72 3.53
CA ASN A 334 11.98 19.01 3.72
C ASN A 334 12.33 18.97 5.21
N VAL A 335 12.80 17.83 5.67
CA VAL A 335 13.20 17.59 7.08
C VAL A 335 14.71 17.63 7.28
N THR A 336 15.49 17.66 6.20
CA THR A 336 16.96 17.56 6.27
C THR A 336 17.66 18.89 6.07
N GLY A 337 16.98 19.90 5.52
CA GLY A 337 17.57 21.19 5.18
C GLY A 337 18.66 21.13 4.09
N ASP A 338 18.75 20.02 3.33
CA ASP A 338 19.74 19.85 2.28
C ASP A 338 19.48 20.81 1.11
N SER A 339 20.52 21.52 0.68
CA SER A 339 20.43 22.54 -0.39
C SER A 339 20.08 21.96 -1.77
N ASN A 340 20.23 20.65 -1.97
CA ASN A 340 19.82 19.97 -3.21
C ASN A 340 18.31 19.65 -3.26
N LEU A 341 17.60 19.92 -2.18
CA LEU A 341 16.17 19.71 -2.07
C LEU A 341 15.42 21.01 -2.30
N PRO A 342 14.23 20.98 -2.91
CA PRO A 342 13.46 22.19 -3.14
C PRO A 342 13.08 22.84 -1.82
N ALA A 343 13.21 24.17 -1.76
CA ALA A 343 12.57 24.95 -0.73
C ALA A 343 11.06 24.89 -0.96
N LEU A 344 10.29 24.66 0.10
CA LEU A 344 8.83 24.59 0.05
C LEU A 344 8.23 25.69 0.94
N PRO A 345 8.26 26.96 0.52
CA PRO A 345 7.78 28.08 1.33
C PRO A 345 6.30 27.98 1.69
N GLY A 346 5.50 27.27 0.86
CA GLY A 346 4.09 26.96 1.14
C GLY A 346 3.86 25.65 1.88
N GLY A 347 4.90 24.93 2.27
CA GLY A 347 4.81 23.63 2.90
C GLY A 347 4.68 22.45 1.92
N PRO A 348 4.40 21.23 2.41
CA PRO A 348 4.31 20.03 1.56
C PRO A 348 3.19 20.16 0.53
N PRO A 349 3.36 19.66 -0.72
CA PRO A 349 2.37 19.75 -1.80
C PRO A 349 1.19 18.78 -1.60
N LEU A 350 0.42 18.97 -0.52
CA LEU A 350 -0.65 18.06 -0.10
C LEU A 350 -1.80 17.99 -1.10
N LEU A 351 -2.16 19.11 -1.74
CA LEU A 351 -3.21 19.10 -2.75
C LEU A 351 -2.82 18.27 -3.97
N ARG A 352 -1.55 18.37 -4.39
CA ARG A 352 -1.00 17.57 -5.49
C ARG A 352 -1.01 16.07 -5.16
N GLU A 353 -0.60 15.72 -3.93
CA GLU A 353 -0.71 14.34 -3.43
C GLU A 353 -2.16 13.84 -3.49
N HIS A 354 -3.10 14.66 -3.01
CA HIS A 354 -4.52 14.34 -3.02
C HIS A 354 -5.06 14.12 -4.44
N ARG A 355 -4.75 14.99 -5.40
CA ARG A 355 -5.16 14.84 -6.80
C ARG A 355 -4.59 13.57 -7.44
N LEU A 356 -3.34 13.23 -7.15
CA LEU A 356 -2.73 11.99 -7.60
C LEU A 356 -3.43 10.75 -7.03
N TYR A 357 -3.85 10.77 -5.75
CA TYR A 357 -4.66 9.68 -5.20
C TYR A 357 -6.03 9.57 -5.88
N GLN A 358 -6.68 10.69 -6.20
CA GLN A 358 -7.95 10.69 -6.94
C GLN A 358 -7.75 10.09 -8.33
N ALA A 359 -6.73 10.52 -9.06
CA ALA A 359 -6.40 9.99 -10.38
C ALA A 359 -6.00 8.51 -10.36
N ASP A 360 -5.21 8.08 -9.38
CA ASP A 360 -4.86 6.68 -9.15
C ASP A 360 -6.11 5.79 -9.01
N TRP A 361 -7.13 6.31 -8.33
CA TRP A 361 -8.41 5.63 -8.19
C TRP A 361 -9.14 5.50 -9.52
N LEU A 362 -9.10 6.56 -10.36
CA LEU A 362 -9.67 6.54 -11.72
C LEU A 362 -8.97 5.52 -12.62
N LEU A 363 -7.64 5.42 -12.55
CA LEU A 363 -6.88 4.40 -13.29
C LEU A 363 -7.29 2.97 -12.90
N ARG A 364 -7.41 2.71 -11.60
CA ARG A 364 -7.58 1.33 -11.11
C ARG A 364 -9.02 0.80 -11.21
N PHE A 365 -10.01 1.67 -11.08
CA PHE A 365 -11.41 1.23 -10.91
C PHE A 365 -12.38 1.79 -11.93
N TYR A 366 -12.03 2.87 -12.64
CA TYR A 366 -12.92 3.54 -13.59
C TYR A 366 -12.50 3.35 -15.05
N GLY A 367 -11.36 2.69 -15.28
CA GLY A 367 -10.88 2.42 -16.62
C GLY A 367 -10.32 3.64 -17.36
N PHE A 368 -9.93 4.69 -16.62
CA PHE A 368 -9.18 5.80 -17.19
C PHE A 368 -7.73 5.40 -17.45
N ARG A 369 -7.08 6.11 -18.35
CA ARG A 369 -5.66 6.03 -18.64
C ARG A 369 -4.98 7.33 -18.25
N ALA A 370 -3.65 7.27 -18.03
CA ALA A 370 -2.88 8.45 -17.65
C ALA A 370 -2.92 9.53 -18.74
N ASP A 371 -2.81 9.12 -20.01
CA ASP A 371 -2.85 10.00 -21.20
C ASP A 371 -4.27 10.54 -21.51
N GLU A 372 -5.31 9.97 -20.92
CA GLU A 372 -6.67 10.47 -20.97
C GLU A 372 -6.90 11.60 -19.95
N LEU A 373 -6.27 11.49 -18.77
CA LEU A 373 -6.42 12.49 -17.70
C LEU A 373 -5.50 13.69 -17.89
N LEU A 374 -4.26 13.47 -18.30
CA LEU A 374 -3.22 14.50 -18.46
C LEU A 374 -2.42 14.26 -19.75
N ASP A 375 -1.80 15.30 -20.26
CA ASP A 375 -0.93 15.26 -21.44
C ASP A 375 0.29 16.21 -21.28
N GLU A 376 1.16 16.27 -22.28
CA GLU A 376 2.34 17.14 -22.26
C GLU A 376 2.00 18.64 -22.24
N LYS A 377 0.85 19.04 -22.76
CA LYS A 377 0.39 20.44 -22.77
C LYS A 377 -0.24 20.82 -21.43
N ARG A 378 -0.85 19.86 -20.75
CA ARG A 378 -1.50 20.04 -19.44
C ARG A 378 -0.97 18.96 -18.48
N PRO A 379 0.28 19.08 -18.02
CA PRO A 379 0.93 18.02 -17.25
C PRO A 379 0.60 18.01 -15.77
N PHE A 380 -0.16 18.98 -15.26
CA PHE A 380 -0.55 19.11 -13.86
C PHE A 380 -2.06 19.06 -13.70
N PHE A 381 -2.52 18.48 -12.60
CA PHE A 381 -3.93 18.43 -12.22
C PHE A 381 -4.47 19.82 -11.88
N ASN A 382 -5.75 19.99 -12.15
CA ASN A 382 -6.48 21.21 -11.81
C ASN A 382 -6.52 21.41 -10.29
N VAL A 383 -6.30 22.65 -9.84
CA VAL A 383 -6.34 23.03 -8.43
C VAL A 383 -7.76 23.02 -7.87
N MET A 384 -8.71 23.50 -8.67
CA MET A 384 -10.11 23.73 -8.29
C MET A 384 -10.96 22.48 -8.43
N LEU A 385 -10.80 21.75 -9.54
CA LEU A 385 -11.59 20.60 -9.91
C LEU A 385 -10.88 19.30 -9.55
N ASP A 386 -11.64 18.26 -9.22
CA ASP A 386 -11.07 16.92 -9.15
C ASP A 386 -10.71 16.39 -10.55
N PRO A 387 -9.83 15.38 -10.67
CA PRO A 387 -9.39 14.89 -11.99
C PRO A 387 -10.53 14.41 -12.89
N LYS A 388 -11.63 13.92 -12.35
CA LYS A 388 -12.78 13.46 -13.13
C LYS A 388 -13.65 14.61 -13.58
N GLU A 389 -13.85 15.62 -12.74
CA GLU A 389 -14.55 16.85 -13.08
C GLU A 389 -13.78 17.63 -14.15
N ASP A 390 -12.47 17.78 -13.99
CA ASP A 390 -11.61 18.44 -14.95
C ASP A 390 -11.63 17.74 -16.31
N TRP A 391 -11.59 16.39 -16.32
CA TRP A 391 -11.73 15.61 -17.54
C TRP A 391 -13.08 15.85 -18.22
N ALA A 392 -14.19 15.79 -17.46
CA ALA A 392 -15.54 15.94 -18.02
C ALA A 392 -15.78 17.34 -18.59
N VAL A 393 -15.28 18.38 -17.93
CA VAL A 393 -15.38 19.78 -18.42
C VAL A 393 -14.60 19.96 -19.72
N ARG A 394 -13.47 19.28 -19.89
CA ARG A 394 -12.68 19.32 -21.14
C ARG A 394 -13.28 18.49 -22.29
N HIS A 395 -14.24 17.64 -22.00
CA HIS A 395 -14.88 16.74 -22.97
C HIS A 395 -16.40 16.97 -23.03
N LEU A 396 -16.83 18.23 -23.00
CA LEU A 396 -18.25 18.58 -23.05
C LEU A 396 -18.97 18.12 -24.33
N ASP A 397 -18.22 17.84 -25.39
CA ASP A 397 -18.69 17.21 -26.63
C ASP A 397 -19.26 15.79 -26.41
N GLN A 398 -18.85 15.09 -25.34
CA GLN A 398 -19.37 13.78 -24.95
C GLN A 398 -20.57 13.86 -23.99
N PHE A 399 -20.95 15.04 -23.57
CA PHE A 399 -22.02 15.28 -22.61
C PHE A 399 -23.16 16.14 -23.22
N PRO A 400 -24.40 16.04 -22.69
CA PRO A 400 -24.83 15.21 -21.56
C PRO A 400 -25.05 13.72 -21.93
N VAL A 401 -24.84 12.83 -20.96
CA VAL A 401 -25.00 11.39 -21.10
C VAL A 401 -26.40 10.97 -20.67
N GLU A 402 -27.13 10.22 -21.53
CA GLU A 402 -28.43 9.66 -21.16
C GLU A 402 -28.27 8.43 -20.24
N ILE A 403 -28.66 8.57 -18.97
CA ILE A 403 -28.47 7.55 -17.92
C ILE A 403 -29.14 6.22 -18.26
N ASN A 404 -30.29 6.28 -18.91
CA ASN A 404 -31.07 5.07 -19.24
C ASN A 404 -30.49 4.28 -20.41
N ARG A 405 -29.51 4.82 -21.16
CA ARG A 405 -28.94 4.19 -22.36
C ARG A 405 -27.43 4.04 -22.33
N ALA A 406 -26.71 4.92 -21.63
CA ALA A 406 -25.26 4.98 -21.66
C ALA A 406 -24.58 3.66 -21.26
N PRO A 407 -23.48 3.26 -21.92
CA PRO A 407 -22.70 2.11 -21.50
C PRO A 407 -22.00 2.37 -20.16
N MET A 408 -21.58 1.28 -19.48
CA MET A 408 -20.91 1.37 -18.16
C MET A 408 -19.71 2.30 -18.17
N GLU A 409 -18.93 2.27 -19.23
CA GLU A 409 -17.72 3.08 -19.39
C GLU A 409 -18.06 4.59 -19.36
N MET A 410 -19.11 5.00 -20.07
CA MET A 410 -19.55 6.40 -20.07
C MET A 410 -20.16 6.82 -18.72
N LEU A 411 -20.91 5.93 -18.06
CA LEU A 411 -21.41 6.20 -16.71
C LEU A 411 -20.28 6.45 -15.72
N LEU A 412 -19.18 5.72 -15.85
CA LEU A 412 -17.99 5.89 -15.00
C LEU A 412 -17.24 7.21 -15.28
N ARG A 413 -17.45 7.84 -16.44
CA ARG A 413 -16.85 9.15 -16.77
C ARG A 413 -17.67 10.33 -16.26
N VAL A 414 -18.94 10.11 -15.90
CA VAL A 414 -19.80 11.16 -15.34
C VAL A 414 -19.35 11.55 -13.93
N PRO A 415 -19.02 12.84 -13.66
CA PRO A 415 -18.76 13.32 -12.30
C PRO A 415 -19.92 13.00 -11.35
N GLY A 416 -19.60 12.61 -10.13
CA GLY A 416 -20.61 12.22 -9.13
C GLY A 416 -21.20 10.81 -9.30
N VAL A 417 -20.83 10.06 -10.35
CA VAL A 417 -21.21 8.65 -10.53
C VAL A 417 -20.04 7.74 -10.17
N GLY A 418 -20.15 7.04 -9.05
CA GLY A 418 -19.15 6.06 -8.62
C GLY A 418 -19.40 4.66 -9.20
N VAL A 419 -18.43 3.75 -9.06
CA VAL A 419 -18.53 2.36 -9.56
C VAL A 419 -19.80 1.66 -9.04
N LYS A 420 -20.08 1.76 -7.73
CA LYS A 420 -21.29 1.17 -7.12
C LYS A 420 -22.57 1.80 -7.68
N SER A 421 -22.57 3.14 -7.86
CA SER A 421 -23.74 3.84 -8.42
C SER A 421 -23.96 3.45 -9.89
N ALA A 422 -22.90 3.37 -10.70
CA ALA A 422 -22.98 2.93 -12.09
C ALA A 422 -23.52 1.48 -12.20
N GLN A 423 -23.04 0.55 -11.37
CA GLN A 423 -23.56 -0.82 -11.31
C GLN A 423 -25.05 -0.85 -10.94
N ARG A 424 -25.48 -0.05 -9.96
CA ARG A 424 -26.89 0.06 -9.56
C ARG A 424 -27.75 0.67 -10.67
N ILE A 425 -27.25 1.69 -11.37
CA ILE A 425 -27.93 2.26 -12.56
C ILE A 425 -28.12 1.18 -13.61
N MET A 426 -27.07 0.41 -13.95
CA MET A 426 -27.14 -0.67 -14.93
C MET A 426 -28.15 -1.77 -14.54
N ALA A 427 -28.30 -2.06 -13.28
CA ALA A 427 -29.29 -3.02 -12.77
C ALA A 427 -30.71 -2.43 -12.78
N ALA A 428 -30.89 -1.24 -12.23
CA ALA A 428 -32.21 -0.63 -12.03
C ALA A 428 -32.90 -0.24 -13.35
N ARG A 429 -32.17 0.27 -14.34
CA ARG A 429 -32.72 0.65 -15.64
C ARG A 429 -33.27 -0.52 -16.48
N ARG A 430 -32.95 -1.77 -16.12
CA ARG A 430 -33.53 -2.98 -16.75
C ARG A 430 -34.99 -3.19 -16.33
N ILE A 431 -35.37 -2.61 -15.19
CA ILE A 431 -36.71 -2.78 -14.60
C ILE A 431 -37.61 -1.61 -14.99
N ALA A 432 -37.10 -0.39 -14.83
CA ALA A 432 -37.83 0.84 -15.12
C ALA A 432 -36.89 1.96 -15.57
N SER A 433 -37.44 2.91 -16.31
CA SER A 433 -36.69 4.12 -16.68
C SER A 433 -36.43 4.98 -15.46
N LEU A 434 -35.17 5.39 -15.26
CA LEU A 434 -34.69 6.11 -14.09
C LEU A 434 -34.94 7.62 -14.24
N THR A 435 -35.31 8.23 -13.13
CA THR A 435 -35.43 9.68 -12.95
C THR A 435 -34.30 10.23 -12.08
N PHE A 436 -34.13 11.54 -11.99
CA PHE A 436 -33.14 12.17 -11.09
C PHE A 436 -33.41 11.84 -9.62
N ALA A 437 -34.67 11.64 -9.21
CA ALA A 437 -34.99 11.20 -7.86
C ALA A 437 -34.46 9.79 -7.56
N ASP A 438 -34.50 8.90 -8.56
CA ASP A 438 -33.97 7.54 -8.44
C ASP A 438 -32.44 7.55 -8.43
N LEU A 439 -31.78 8.42 -9.22
CA LEU A 439 -30.34 8.59 -9.17
C LEU A 439 -29.84 8.99 -7.77
N LYS A 440 -30.57 9.89 -7.09
CA LYS A 440 -30.27 10.29 -5.71
C LYS A 440 -30.37 9.09 -4.74
N LYS A 441 -31.42 8.27 -4.87
CA LYS A 441 -31.61 7.05 -4.05
C LYS A 441 -30.52 6.00 -4.33
N ILE A 442 -30.07 5.88 -5.57
CA ILE A 442 -28.99 5.00 -6.00
C ILE A 442 -27.63 5.40 -5.38
N GLY A 443 -27.48 6.68 -4.99
CA GLY A 443 -26.27 7.22 -4.39
C GLY A 443 -25.39 7.97 -5.40
N VAL A 444 -25.99 8.54 -6.46
CA VAL A 444 -25.33 9.49 -7.35
C VAL A 444 -25.23 10.85 -6.66
N VAL A 445 -24.07 11.49 -6.71
CA VAL A 445 -23.85 12.84 -6.19
C VAL A 445 -24.41 13.85 -7.21
N LEU A 446 -25.72 14.13 -7.12
CA LEU A 446 -26.41 14.96 -8.12
C LEU A 446 -25.81 16.36 -8.26
N LYS A 447 -25.28 16.96 -7.18
CA LYS A 447 -24.60 18.27 -7.22
C LYS A 447 -23.49 18.32 -8.28
N ARG A 448 -22.83 17.20 -8.53
CA ARG A 448 -21.77 17.07 -9.55
C ARG A 448 -22.30 16.57 -10.89
N ALA A 449 -23.21 15.58 -10.85
CA ALA A 449 -23.69 14.87 -12.02
C ALA A 449 -24.67 15.67 -12.90
N LEU A 450 -25.45 16.61 -12.33
CA LEU A 450 -26.56 17.27 -12.99
C LEU A 450 -26.17 18.06 -14.27
N TYR A 451 -24.91 18.46 -14.38
CA TYR A 451 -24.38 19.18 -15.55
C TYR A 451 -24.05 18.25 -16.73
N PHE A 452 -23.93 16.95 -16.46
CA PHE A 452 -23.36 15.97 -17.38
C PHE A 452 -24.33 14.86 -17.77
N VAL A 453 -25.57 14.86 -17.25
CA VAL A 453 -26.52 13.77 -17.50
C VAL A 453 -27.91 14.22 -17.89
N THR A 454 -28.58 13.37 -18.67
CA THR A 454 -30.02 13.42 -18.91
C THR A 454 -30.71 12.18 -18.36
N CYS A 455 -31.98 12.35 -17.98
CA CYS A 455 -32.89 11.26 -17.70
C CYS A 455 -34.10 11.41 -18.64
N ASN A 456 -34.35 10.40 -19.48
CA ASN A 456 -35.40 10.41 -20.48
C ASN A 456 -35.30 11.62 -21.47
N GLY A 457 -34.07 11.91 -21.86
CA GLY A 457 -33.77 12.98 -22.79
C GLY A 457 -33.84 14.40 -22.21
N ARG A 458 -34.04 14.57 -20.91
CA ARG A 458 -34.15 15.86 -20.24
C ARG A 458 -33.09 16.06 -19.18
N MET A 459 -32.50 17.22 -19.11
CA MET A 459 -31.65 17.66 -17.99
C MET A 459 -32.52 18.04 -16.79
N MET A 460 -31.97 17.99 -15.59
CA MET A 460 -32.69 18.37 -14.36
C MET A 460 -33.07 19.85 -14.34
N TYR A 461 -32.21 20.70 -14.86
CA TYR A 461 -32.37 22.15 -15.04
C TYR A 461 -31.82 22.56 -16.39
N PRO A 462 -32.24 23.71 -16.97
CA PRO A 462 -31.56 24.30 -18.11
C PRO A 462 -30.11 24.63 -17.73
N VAL A 463 -29.15 23.97 -18.35
CA VAL A 463 -27.72 24.15 -18.10
C VAL A 463 -27.08 24.68 -19.38
N LYS A 464 -26.27 25.72 -19.25
CA LYS A 464 -25.39 26.13 -20.34
C LYS A 464 -24.22 25.15 -20.38
N MET A 465 -24.03 24.50 -21.54
CA MET A 465 -22.91 23.59 -21.81
C MET A 465 -21.64 24.36 -22.15
N GLU A 466 -21.24 25.24 -21.26
CA GLU A 466 -20.06 26.10 -21.35
C GLU A 466 -19.13 25.82 -20.19
N GLU A 467 -17.83 25.70 -20.46
CA GLU A 467 -16.79 25.35 -19.45
C GLU A 467 -16.86 26.29 -18.24
N ASP A 468 -16.81 27.61 -18.49
CA ASP A 468 -16.84 28.61 -17.43
C ASP A 468 -18.09 28.57 -16.58
N TYR A 469 -19.25 28.30 -17.18
CA TYR A 469 -20.49 28.18 -16.44
C TYR A 469 -20.48 26.96 -15.50
N ILE A 470 -20.04 25.81 -16.00
CA ILE A 470 -20.02 24.57 -15.27
C ILE A 470 -18.98 24.64 -14.13
N VAL A 471 -17.76 25.12 -14.43
CA VAL A 471 -16.69 25.29 -13.43
C VAL A 471 -17.13 26.20 -12.30
N ARG A 472 -17.75 27.34 -12.62
CA ARG A 472 -18.27 28.28 -11.61
C ARG A 472 -19.26 27.62 -10.65
N ASN A 473 -20.14 26.77 -11.16
CA ASN A 473 -21.17 26.12 -10.34
C ASN A 473 -20.62 24.92 -9.57
N LEU A 474 -19.62 24.21 -10.09
CA LEU A 474 -18.96 23.11 -9.37
C LEU A 474 -18.13 23.60 -8.20
N THR A 475 -17.37 24.70 -8.37
CA THR A 475 -16.48 25.24 -7.32
C THR A 475 -17.22 26.01 -6.23
N GLY A 476 -18.42 26.52 -6.48
CA GLY A 476 -19.25 27.26 -5.52
C GLY A 476 -18.72 28.64 -5.10
N GLU A 477 -19.61 29.51 -4.63
CA GLU A 477 -19.26 30.91 -4.27
C GLU A 477 -18.28 31.02 -3.07
N LYS A 478 -18.32 30.07 -2.13
CA LYS A 478 -17.42 30.09 -0.97
C LYS A 478 -15.95 29.85 -1.32
N GLU A 479 -15.68 29.14 -2.39
CA GLU A 479 -14.31 28.94 -2.89
C GLU A 479 -13.83 30.14 -3.72
N ARG A 480 -14.75 30.87 -4.37
CA ARG A 480 -14.45 32.12 -5.09
C ARG A 480 -13.85 33.20 -4.19
N VAL A 481 -14.39 33.39 -2.98
CA VAL A 481 -13.94 34.43 -2.06
C VAL A 481 -12.52 34.15 -1.52
N ARG A 482 -12.11 32.88 -1.47
CA ARG A 482 -10.75 32.50 -1.04
C ARG A 482 -9.67 32.68 -2.10
N PHE A 483 -10.04 32.67 -3.37
CA PHE A 483 -9.11 32.75 -4.50
C PHE A 483 -9.31 33.99 -5.40
N GLY A 484 -10.28 34.83 -5.12
CA GLY A 484 -10.82 35.78 -6.07
C GLY A 484 -10.70 37.26 -5.72
N SER A 485 -9.93 37.67 -4.69
CA SER A 485 -9.76 39.13 -4.46
C SER A 485 -8.78 39.80 -5.43
N ASP A 486 -7.93 39.04 -6.14
CA ASP A 486 -6.82 39.60 -6.93
C ASP A 486 -6.91 39.40 -8.44
N GLY A 487 -8.11 39.20 -9.01
CA GLY A 487 -8.26 39.21 -10.48
C GLY A 487 -7.42 38.17 -11.25
N MET A 488 -7.05 37.07 -10.61
CA MET A 488 -6.36 35.96 -11.27
C MET A 488 -7.35 35.22 -12.18
N SER A 489 -7.52 35.74 -13.41
CA SER A 489 -7.83 34.92 -14.57
C SER A 489 -6.82 33.77 -14.67
N TYR A 490 -7.20 32.61 -15.22
CA TYR A 490 -6.35 31.46 -15.54
C TYR A 490 -4.95 31.89 -16.01
N ARG A 491 -4.07 32.20 -15.06
CA ARG A 491 -2.71 32.57 -15.39
C ARG A 491 -1.95 31.28 -15.49
N GLN A 492 -1.39 31.01 -16.63
CA GLN A 492 -0.42 29.98 -16.83
C GLN A 492 0.68 30.18 -15.77
N MET A 493 0.79 29.24 -14.82
CA MET A 493 1.77 29.35 -13.77
C MET A 493 3.17 29.34 -14.38
N SER A 494 3.95 30.33 -14.00
CA SER A 494 5.38 30.39 -14.33
C SER A 494 6.11 29.21 -13.66
N LEU A 495 7.20 28.78 -14.25
CA LEU A 495 8.12 27.80 -13.65
C LEU A 495 8.64 28.22 -12.26
N PHE A 496 8.48 29.50 -11.91
CA PHE A 496 8.86 30.14 -10.64
C PHE A 496 7.66 30.43 -9.73
N ASP A 497 6.44 30.22 -10.20
CA ASP A 497 5.28 30.19 -9.32
C ASP A 497 5.38 28.87 -8.56
N ASP A 498 5.87 28.98 -7.37
CA ASP A 498 5.98 27.92 -6.43
C ASP A 498 4.63 27.19 -6.31
N GLY A 499 4.64 25.89 -6.60
CA GLY A 499 3.45 25.03 -6.58
C GLY A 499 2.90 24.77 -5.18
N SER A 500 3.15 25.66 -4.23
CA SER A 500 2.63 25.63 -2.88
C SER A 500 1.16 26.04 -2.87
N PHE A 501 0.32 25.20 -3.46
CA PHE A 501 -1.12 25.32 -3.33
C PHE A 501 -1.53 25.02 -1.90
N THR A 502 -1.66 26.05 -1.11
CA THR A 502 -2.04 26.01 0.30
C THR A 502 -3.55 25.92 0.52
N ARG A 503 -4.31 25.32 -0.39
CA ARG A 503 -5.66 24.92 -0.03
C ARG A 503 -5.58 23.82 1.03
N PRO A 504 -6.05 24.06 2.27
CA PRO A 504 -6.13 22.99 3.24
C PRO A 504 -7.12 21.95 2.73
N VAL A 505 -6.62 20.75 2.43
CA VAL A 505 -7.46 19.61 2.10
C VAL A 505 -8.29 19.29 3.33
N GLY A 506 -9.62 19.37 3.21
CA GLY A 506 -10.55 19.07 4.32
C GLY A 506 -10.36 17.64 4.81
N GLU A 507 -10.66 17.40 6.10
CA GLU A 507 -10.57 16.04 6.66
C GLU A 507 -11.47 15.04 5.91
N GLU A 508 -12.60 15.49 5.45
CA GLU A 508 -13.56 14.70 4.67
C GLU A 508 -13.01 14.33 3.29
N GLU A 509 -12.32 15.24 2.59
CA GLU A 509 -11.63 14.96 1.33
C GLU A 509 -10.45 14.00 1.50
N ARG A 510 -9.71 14.11 2.62
CA ARG A 510 -8.63 13.18 2.97
C ARG A 510 -9.16 11.77 3.22
N LEU A 511 -10.25 11.65 3.97
CA LEU A 511 -10.94 10.39 4.20
C LEU A 511 -11.48 9.80 2.90
N GLN A 512 -12.11 10.59 2.04
CA GLN A 512 -12.63 10.15 0.75
C GLN A 512 -11.52 9.63 -0.16
N ALA A 513 -10.37 10.32 -0.22
CA ALA A 513 -9.21 9.84 -0.98
C ALA A 513 -8.61 8.57 -0.39
N ALA A 514 -8.57 8.45 0.94
CA ALA A 514 -8.04 7.27 1.62
C ALA A 514 -8.93 6.03 1.47
N VAL A 515 -10.27 6.22 1.48
CA VAL A 515 -11.26 5.13 1.32
C VAL A 515 -11.72 4.95 -0.12
N GLY A 516 -11.32 5.84 -1.04
CA GLY A 516 -11.67 5.76 -2.46
C GLY A 516 -13.15 6.04 -2.75
N GLN A 517 -13.77 6.89 -1.99
CA GLN A 517 -15.07 7.46 -2.30
C GLN A 517 -14.84 8.80 -3.00
N LEU A 518 -14.89 8.77 -4.32
CA LEU A 518 -14.89 9.96 -5.18
C LEU A 518 -16.29 10.26 -5.69
#